data_aed922bc75915a729230df2e7276f082
#
_entry.id   aed922bc75915a729230df2e7276f082
#
_cell.length_a   1.000
_cell.length_b   1.000
_cell.length_c   1.000
_cell.angle_alpha   90.00
_cell.angle_beta   90.00
_cell.angle_gamma   90.00
#
_symmetry.space_group_name_H-M   'P 1'
#
loop_
_entity.id
_entity.type
_entity.pdbx_description
1 polymer ?
#
loop_
_entity_poly.entity_id
_entity_poly.type
_entity_poly.pdbx_seq_one_letter_code
_entity_poly.pdbx_strand_id
1 'polypeptide(L)'
;VTSIKQRAFSQCGKLNNIVLPEGLTTIEESTFYNCNSLSSINIPNSVTSIGKAAFENCSSLSNIVLPDSLTTLGENAFGNCEKLSNVTLSKNLKSIEANTFYNCSSLTAIEIPDNLTDIGTGVFSGCSDLRSVKLPYGLKRINNSMFSGCGRLNSIVIPDGVTEIGEAAFSG
;
A
#
# COMPACT_ATOMS: atom_id res chain seq x y z
N VAL A 1 -13.38 21.35 7.63
CA VAL A 1 -12.76 20.27 8.42
C VAL A 1 -11.29 20.19 8.03
N THR A 2 -10.40 20.33 8.99
CA THR A 2 -8.94 20.32 8.77
C THR A 2 -8.27 19.05 9.33
N SER A 3 -8.99 18.24 10.10
CA SER A 3 -8.50 16.95 10.63
C SER A 3 -9.62 15.93 10.74
N ILE A 4 -9.30 14.68 10.43
CA ILE A 4 -10.15 13.52 10.66
C ILE A 4 -9.36 12.61 11.59
N LYS A 5 -9.91 12.37 12.79
CA LYS A 5 -9.20 11.65 13.83
C LYS A 5 -9.19 10.15 13.62
N GLN A 6 -8.27 9.50 14.32
CA GLN A 6 -8.13 8.04 14.35
C GLN A 6 -9.51 7.37 14.46
N ARG A 7 -9.73 6.34 13.62
CA ARG A 7 -10.94 5.51 13.58
C ARG A 7 -12.26 6.24 13.30
N ALA A 8 -12.23 7.51 12.82
CA ALA A 8 -13.44 8.33 12.65
C ALA A 8 -14.52 7.67 11.77
N PHE A 9 -14.13 6.86 10.78
CA PHE A 9 -15.03 6.11 9.89
C PHE A 9 -14.81 4.60 9.99
N SER A 10 -14.10 4.14 11.04
CA SER A 10 -13.83 2.71 11.22
C SER A 10 -15.13 1.90 11.25
N GLN A 11 -15.16 0.78 10.53
CA GLN A 11 -16.31 -0.14 10.41
C GLN A 11 -17.57 0.48 9.75
N CYS A 12 -17.41 1.59 9.01
CA CYS A 12 -18.47 2.13 8.18
C CYS A 12 -18.68 1.26 6.93
N GLY A 13 -19.09 0.01 7.11
CA GLY A 13 -19.16 -1.01 6.07
C GLY A 13 -20.09 -0.69 4.89
N LYS A 14 -21.00 0.27 5.02
CA LYS A 14 -21.89 0.75 3.95
C LYS A 14 -21.40 2.04 3.29
N LEU A 15 -20.32 2.65 3.79
CA LEU A 15 -19.72 3.84 3.20
C LEU A 15 -19.13 3.48 1.84
N ASN A 16 -19.73 3.95 0.75
CA ASN A 16 -19.28 3.64 -0.61
C ASN A 16 -18.46 4.75 -1.25
N ASN A 17 -18.61 5.98 -0.79
CA ASN A 17 -17.88 7.15 -1.25
C ASN A 17 -17.77 8.20 -0.14
N ILE A 18 -16.69 8.96 -0.15
CA ILE A 18 -16.46 10.11 0.74
C ILE A 18 -15.57 11.13 0.03
N VAL A 19 -15.89 12.40 0.20
CA VAL A 19 -15.03 13.50 -0.27
C VAL A 19 -14.23 14.01 0.93
N LEU A 20 -12.92 13.92 0.81
CA LEU A 20 -12.00 14.44 1.82
C LEU A 20 -11.76 15.94 1.61
N PRO A 21 -11.63 16.74 2.68
CA PRO A 21 -11.37 18.18 2.58
C PRO A 21 -9.95 18.46 2.09
N GLU A 22 -9.79 19.45 1.20
CA GLU A 22 -8.50 19.82 0.57
C GLU A 22 -7.43 20.31 1.56
N GLY A 23 -7.81 20.67 2.80
CA GLY A 23 -6.86 21.04 3.87
C GLY A 23 -6.42 19.87 4.76
N LEU A 24 -6.83 18.65 4.45
CA LEU A 24 -6.46 17.47 5.24
C LEU A 24 -4.98 17.12 5.01
N THR A 25 -4.18 17.07 6.07
CA THR A 25 -2.75 16.76 5.97
C THR A 25 -2.40 15.32 6.34
N THR A 26 -3.27 14.67 7.11
CA THR A 26 -3.03 13.29 7.59
C THR A 26 -4.32 12.48 7.56
N ILE A 27 -4.24 11.27 7.04
CA ILE A 27 -5.25 10.22 7.27
C ILE A 27 -4.72 9.38 8.43
N GLU A 28 -5.34 9.51 9.59
CA GLU A 28 -4.84 8.91 10.83
C GLU A 28 -5.07 7.39 10.87
N GLU A 29 -4.52 6.73 11.91
CA GLU A 29 -4.63 5.27 12.10
C GLU A 29 -6.07 4.78 12.04
N SER A 30 -6.28 3.71 11.27
CA SER A 30 -7.57 3.01 11.15
C SER A 30 -8.76 3.90 10.76
N THR A 31 -8.51 5.08 10.15
CA THR A 31 -9.58 6.05 9.82
C THR A 31 -10.71 5.40 9.03
N PHE A 32 -10.40 4.56 8.03
CA PHE A 32 -11.36 3.84 7.18
C PHE A 32 -11.26 2.31 7.33
N TYR A 33 -10.75 1.84 8.46
CA TYR A 33 -10.65 0.40 8.74
C TYR A 33 -12.00 -0.30 8.57
N ASN A 34 -12.05 -1.42 7.82
CA ASN A 34 -13.30 -2.16 7.53
C ASN A 34 -14.40 -1.35 6.82
N CYS A 35 -14.06 -0.35 6.02
CA CYS A 35 -15.01 0.30 5.10
C CYS A 35 -15.19 -0.56 3.84
N ASN A 36 -15.82 -1.74 3.98
CA ASN A 36 -15.84 -2.79 2.95
C ASN A 36 -16.53 -2.38 1.65
N SER A 37 -17.44 -1.39 1.68
CA SER A 37 -18.13 -0.87 0.49
C SER A 37 -17.42 0.31 -0.17
N LEU A 38 -16.34 0.85 0.44
CA LEU A 38 -15.60 1.98 -0.12
C LEU A 38 -14.89 1.56 -1.41
N SER A 39 -15.45 1.97 -2.54
CA SER A 39 -14.99 1.53 -3.87
C SER A 39 -13.95 2.47 -4.49
N SER A 40 -13.98 3.74 -4.10
CA SER A 40 -13.03 4.77 -4.53
C SER A 40 -12.91 5.86 -3.49
N ILE A 41 -11.75 6.51 -3.45
CA ILE A 41 -11.49 7.69 -2.64
C ILE A 41 -10.43 8.54 -3.33
N ASN A 42 -10.63 9.84 -3.35
CA ASN A 42 -9.61 10.79 -3.78
C ASN A 42 -8.81 11.27 -2.57
N ILE A 43 -7.50 11.10 -2.60
CA ILE A 43 -6.59 11.59 -1.56
C ILE A 43 -6.14 13.00 -1.94
N PRO A 44 -6.48 14.03 -1.15
CA PRO A 44 -6.10 15.41 -1.44
C PRO A 44 -4.57 15.61 -1.54
N ASN A 45 -4.15 16.56 -2.38
CA ASN A 45 -2.74 16.90 -2.55
C ASN A 45 -2.09 17.54 -1.30
N SER A 46 -2.86 17.83 -0.28
CA SER A 46 -2.38 18.29 1.04
C SER A 46 -1.95 17.16 1.96
N VAL A 47 -2.33 15.90 1.66
CA VAL A 47 -2.04 14.74 2.52
C VAL A 47 -0.57 14.36 2.41
N THR A 48 0.11 14.36 3.54
CA THR A 48 1.55 14.00 3.65
C THR A 48 1.79 12.65 4.32
N SER A 49 0.78 12.12 5.03
CA SER A 49 0.88 10.87 5.79
C SER A 49 -0.43 10.09 5.77
N ILE A 50 -0.32 8.78 5.56
CA ILE A 50 -1.38 7.78 5.76
C ILE A 50 -0.91 6.84 6.86
N GLY A 51 -1.68 6.76 7.94
CA GLY A 51 -1.37 6.02 9.16
C GLY A 51 -1.57 4.51 9.04
N LYS A 52 -1.21 3.81 10.12
CA LYS A 52 -1.38 2.36 10.27
C LYS A 52 -2.83 1.94 10.02
N ALA A 53 -3.01 0.87 9.22
CA ALA A 53 -4.32 0.26 8.94
C ALA A 53 -5.39 1.26 8.43
N ALA A 54 -4.99 2.41 7.85
CA ALA A 54 -5.93 3.48 7.52
C ALA A 54 -7.04 3.04 6.57
N PHE A 55 -6.75 2.15 5.61
CA PHE A 55 -7.70 1.55 4.66
C PHE A 55 -7.71 0.01 4.73
N GLU A 56 -7.23 -0.56 5.82
CA GLU A 56 -7.21 -2.02 5.97
C GLU A 56 -8.64 -2.59 5.87
N ASN A 57 -8.79 -3.68 5.12
CA ASN A 57 -10.08 -4.31 4.82
C ASN A 57 -11.07 -3.41 4.04
N CYS A 58 -10.61 -2.42 3.27
CA CYS A 58 -11.44 -1.76 2.27
C CYS A 58 -11.56 -2.67 1.03
N SER A 59 -12.23 -3.80 1.16
CA SER A 59 -12.22 -4.89 0.16
C SER A 59 -12.85 -4.52 -1.20
N SER A 60 -13.63 -3.44 -1.27
CA SER A 60 -14.17 -2.92 -2.53
C SER A 60 -13.31 -1.86 -3.21
N LEU A 61 -12.27 -1.36 -2.54
CA LEU A 61 -11.39 -0.33 -3.10
C LEU A 61 -10.61 -0.89 -4.29
N SER A 62 -10.83 -0.32 -5.49
CA SER A 62 -10.28 -0.88 -6.72
C SER A 62 -9.04 -0.14 -7.25
N ASN A 63 -8.94 1.15 -6.96
CA ASN A 63 -7.83 1.99 -7.41
C ASN A 63 -7.44 2.98 -6.33
N ILE A 64 -6.16 3.31 -6.26
CA ILE A 64 -5.68 4.40 -5.43
C ILE A 64 -4.55 5.15 -6.13
N VAL A 65 -4.63 6.48 -6.12
CA VAL A 65 -3.56 7.37 -6.54
C VAL A 65 -3.10 8.15 -5.31
N LEU A 66 -1.86 7.93 -4.92
CA LEU A 66 -1.25 8.63 -3.80
C LEU A 66 -0.58 9.91 -4.29
N PRO A 67 -0.91 11.07 -3.69
CA PRO A 67 -0.37 12.35 -4.15
C PRO A 67 1.14 12.46 -3.89
N ASP A 68 1.83 13.26 -4.70
CA ASP A 68 3.28 13.48 -4.55
C ASP A 68 3.68 14.16 -3.23
N SER A 69 2.73 14.75 -2.51
CA SER A 69 2.93 15.25 -1.14
C SER A 69 3.11 14.13 -0.10
N LEU A 70 2.63 12.90 -0.40
CA LEU A 70 2.69 11.79 0.54
C LEU A 70 4.12 11.30 0.72
N THR A 71 4.60 11.30 1.95
CA THR A 71 5.94 10.84 2.33
C THR A 71 5.94 9.60 3.21
N THR A 72 4.82 9.30 3.86
CA THR A 72 4.72 8.18 4.81
C THR A 72 3.48 7.33 4.52
N LEU A 73 3.68 6.02 4.45
CA LEU A 73 2.65 5.02 4.25
C LEU A 73 2.80 3.93 5.30
N GLY A 74 1.85 3.90 6.23
CA GLY A 74 1.94 3.11 7.46
C GLY A 74 1.72 1.61 7.28
N GLU A 75 2.04 0.87 8.33
CA GLU A 75 1.86 -0.58 8.41
C GLU A 75 0.40 -0.98 8.11
N ASN A 76 0.19 -2.02 7.28
CA ASN A 76 -1.13 -2.50 6.85
C ASN A 76 -2.04 -1.43 6.21
N ALA A 77 -1.51 -0.29 5.75
CA ALA A 77 -2.36 0.83 5.31
C ALA A 77 -3.43 0.44 4.29
N PHE A 78 -3.14 -0.50 3.39
CA PHE A 78 -4.06 -1.09 2.40
C PHE A 78 -4.15 -2.62 2.51
N GLY A 79 -3.82 -3.19 3.67
CA GLY A 79 -3.92 -4.63 3.89
C GLY A 79 -5.33 -5.15 3.61
N ASN A 80 -5.46 -6.31 2.96
CA ASN A 80 -6.73 -6.94 2.60
C ASN A 80 -7.67 -6.06 1.73
N CYS A 81 -7.12 -5.14 0.94
CA CYS A 81 -7.86 -4.46 -0.12
C CYS A 81 -7.94 -5.39 -1.35
N GLU A 82 -8.76 -6.44 -1.27
CA GLU A 82 -8.77 -7.56 -2.21
C GLU A 82 -9.02 -7.16 -3.67
N LYS A 83 -9.83 -6.10 -3.91
CA LYS A 83 -10.14 -5.60 -5.25
C LYS A 83 -9.14 -4.55 -5.75
N LEU A 84 -8.14 -4.17 -4.95
CA LEU A 84 -7.18 -3.14 -5.34
C LEU A 84 -6.27 -3.66 -6.45
N SER A 85 -6.58 -3.23 -7.67
CA SER A 85 -5.89 -3.68 -8.90
C SER A 85 -4.85 -2.70 -9.40
N ASN A 86 -5.01 -1.39 -9.09
CA ASN A 86 -4.13 -0.34 -9.53
C ASN A 86 -3.72 0.56 -8.36
N VAL A 87 -2.41 0.73 -8.20
CA VAL A 87 -1.80 1.61 -7.20
C VAL A 87 -0.80 2.50 -7.89
N THR A 88 -0.96 3.82 -7.75
CA THR A 88 0.06 4.79 -8.11
C THR A 88 0.69 5.31 -6.82
N LEU A 89 1.96 4.99 -6.60
CA LEU A 89 2.72 5.45 -5.44
C LEU A 89 3.21 6.88 -5.62
N SER A 90 3.30 7.63 -4.52
CA SER A 90 3.99 8.91 -4.49
C SER A 90 5.48 8.71 -4.78
N LYS A 91 6.02 9.51 -5.71
CA LYS A 91 7.48 9.50 -5.98
C LYS A 91 8.33 10.06 -4.83
N ASN A 92 7.70 10.69 -3.84
CA ASN A 92 8.38 11.26 -2.67
C ASN A 92 8.24 10.40 -1.41
N LEU A 93 7.71 9.16 -1.52
CA LEU A 93 7.70 8.22 -0.40
C LEU A 93 9.11 8.01 0.15
N LYS A 94 9.22 7.99 1.48
CA LYS A 94 10.47 7.71 2.21
C LYS A 94 10.54 6.28 2.72
N SER A 95 9.37 5.66 2.97
CA SER A 95 9.24 4.27 3.40
C SER A 95 7.92 3.68 2.96
N ILE A 96 7.91 2.37 2.81
CA ILE A 96 6.71 1.52 2.73
C ILE A 96 6.82 0.55 3.90
N GLU A 97 5.92 0.69 4.87
CA GLU A 97 5.96 -0.10 6.10
C GLU A 97 5.47 -1.55 5.89
N ALA A 98 5.65 -2.40 6.92
CA ALA A 98 5.28 -3.80 6.83
C ALA A 98 3.81 -4.01 6.41
N ASN A 99 3.57 -5.04 5.59
CA ASN A 99 2.24 -5.50 5.18
C ASN A 99 1.36 -4.43 4.50
N THR A 100 1.93 -3.35 4.01
CA THR A 100 1.17 -2.21 3.47
C THR A 100 0.15 -2.64 2.41
N PHE A 101 0.48 -3.60 1.54
CA PHE A 101 -0.39 -4.17 0.49
C PHE A 101 -0.62 -5.67 0.68
N TYR A 102 -0.54 -6.16 1.92
CA TYR A 102 -0.82 -7.56 2.23
C TYR A 102 -2.20 -7.99 1.73
N ASN A 103 -2.29 -9.15 1.04
CA ASN A 103 -3.54 -9.67 0.48
C ASN A 103 -4.29 -8.70 -0.48
N CYS A 104 -3.60 -7.80 -1.18
CA CYS A 104 -4.16 -7.10 -2.32
C CYS A 104 -4.21 -8.07 -3.52
N SER A 105 -5.09 -9.06 -3.46
CA SER A 105 -5.08 -10.22 -4.36
C SER A 105 -5.31 -9.89 -5.83
N SER A 106 -5.97 -8.76 -6.13
CA SER A 106 -6.20 -8.27 -7.50
C SER A 106 -5.08 -7.36 -8.04
N LEU A 107 -4.06 -7.04 -7.24
CA LEU A 107 -2.95 -6.17 -7.69
C LEU A 107 -2.14 -6.88 -8.77
N THR A 108 -2.06 -6.28 -9.98
CA THR A 108 -1.42 -6.92 -11.13
C THR A 108 0.01 -6.47 -11.39
N ALA A 109 0.29 -5.20 -11.08
CA ALA A 109 1.62 -4.61 -11.25
C ALA A 109 1.81 -3.44 -10.28
N ILE A 110 3.06 -3.17 -9.91
CA ILE A 110 3.42 -2.00 -9.13
C ILE A 110 4.82 -1.51 -9.50
N GLU A 111 4.97 -0.19 -9.57
CA GLU A 111 6.25 0.48 -9.71
C GLU A 111 6.62 1.15 -8.38
N ILE A 112 7.74 0.74 -7.79
CA ILE A 112 8.23 1.29 -6.53
C ILE A 112 9.22 2.42 -6.87
N PRO A 113 9.05 3.62 -6.27
CA PRO A 113 9.90 4.76 -6.54
C PRO A 113 11.39 4.51 -6.25
N ASP A 114 12.26 4.98 -7.14
CA ASP A 114 13.71 4.72 -7.09
C ASP A 114 14.45 5.33 -5.89
N ASN A 115 13.81 6.25 -5.16
CA ASN A 115 14.37 6.86 -3.94
C ASN A 115 14.23 5.98 -2.69
N LEU A 116 13.50 4.85 -2.77
CA LEU A 116 13.37 3.93 -1.65
C LEU A 116 14.58 2.98 -1.60
N THR A 117 15.13 2.84 -0.40
CA THR A 117 16.27 1.94 -0.14
C THR A 117 15.90 0.78 0.79
N ASP A 118 14.75 0.88 1.45
CA ASP A 118 14.20 -0.17 2.32
C ASP A 118 12.67 -0.24 2.15
N ILE A 119 12.13 -1.45 2.23
CA ILE A 119 10.71 -1.77 2.06
C ILE A 119 10.38 -2.82 3.11
N GLY A 120 9.30 -2.62 3.85
CA GLY A 120 8.93 -3.46 4.99
C GLY A 120 8.72 -4.94 4.65
N THR A 121 8.62 -5.74 5.69
CA THR A 121 8.32 -7.17 5.62
C THR A 121 6.91 -7.41 5.09
N GLY A 122 6.73 -8.44 4.25
CA GLY A 122 5.41 -8.90 3.80
C GLY A 122 4.61 -7.90 2.96
N VAL A 123 5.25 -6.84 2.43
CA VAL A 123 4.53 -5.73 1.79
C VAL A 123 3.57 -6.19 0.70
N PHE A 124 3.93 -7.19 -0.12
CA PHE A 124 3.11 -7.74 -1.19
C PHE A 124 2.71 -9.19 -0.94
N SER A 125 2.84 -9.67 0.30
CA SER A 125 2.46 -11.05 0.63
C SER A 125 0.97 -11.27 0.33
N GLY A 126 0.65 -12.36 -0.38
CA GLY A 126 -0.73 -12.69 -0.79
C GLY A 126 -1.26 -11.88 -1.99
N CYS A 127 -0.44 -11.07 -2.66
CA CYS A 127 -0.82 -10.43 -3.92
C CYS A 127 -0.81 -11.47 -5.06
N SER A 128 -1.80 -12.36 -5.08
CA SER A 128 -1.81 -13.56 -5.92
C SER A 128 -1.86 -13.28 -7.42
N ASP A 129 -2.40 -12.14 -7.84
CA ASP A 129 -2.46 -11.72 -9.25
C ASP A 129 -1.26 -10.88 -9.69
N LEU A 130 -0.30 -10.59 -8.80
CA LEU A 130 0.87 -9.76 -9.09
C LEU A 130 1.77 -10.44 -10.11
N ARG A 131 1.95 -9.80 -11.28
CA ARG A 131 2.70 -10.34 -12.43
C ARG A 131 4.05 -9.67 -12.63
N SER A 132 4.13 -8.38 -12.26
CA SER A 132 5.35 -7.60 -12.42
C SER A 132 5.53 -6.59 -11.29
N VAL A 133 6.77 -6.41 -10.88
CA VAL A 133 7.19 -5.39 -9.91
C VAL A 133 8.45 -4.73 -10.45
N LYS A 134 8.44 -3.40 -10.49
CA LYS A 134 9.67 -2.63 -10.67
C LYS A 134 10.23 -2.28 -9.30
N LEU A 135 11.36 -2.90 -8.93
CA LEU A 135 12.08 -2.62 -7.69
C LEU A 135 12.98 -1.38 -7.85
N PRO A 136 13.18 -0.59 -6.78
CA PRO A 136 14.06 0.57 -6.80
C PRO A 136 15.54 0.14 -6.89
N TYR A 137 16.33 0.88 -7.67
CA TYR A 137 17.77 0.57 -7.86
C TYR A 137 18.58 0.63 -6.56
N GLY A 138 18.14 1.45 -5.60
CA GLY A 138 18.80 1.63 -4.29
C GLY A 138 18.53 0.55 -3.27
N LEU A 139 17.64 -0.42 -3.58
CA LEU A 139 17.22 -1.45 -2.63
C LEU A 139 18.42 -2.29 -2.16
N LYS A 140 18.52 -2.51 -0.85
CA LYS A 140 19.62 -3.27 -0.23
C LYS A 140 19.21 -4.68 0.18
N ARG A 141 17.91 -4.90 0.36
CA ARG A 141 17.37 -6.16 0.87
C ARG A 141 15.97 -6.41 0.30
N ILE A 142 15.67 -7.64 -0.02
CA ILE A 142 14.30 -8.14 -0.18
C ILE A 142 13.92 -8.77 1.15
N ASN A 143 13.06 -8.11 1.91
CA ASN A 143 12.72 -8.52 3.26
C ASN A 143 11.85 -9.79 3.31
N ASN A 144 11.73 -10.38 4.52
CA ASN A 144 11.00 -11.61 4.75
C ASN A 144 9.57 -11.53 4.17
N SER A 145 9.15 -12.61 3.50
CA SER A 145 7.80 -12.78 2.95
C SER A 145 7.34 -11.66 2.01
N MET A 146 8.25 -10.82 1.47
CA MET A 146 7.86 -9.64 0.69
C MET A 146 6.93 -9.98 -0.47
N PHE A 147 7.15 -11.11 -1.16
CA PHE A 147 6.37 -11.62 -2.29
C PHE A 147 5.81 -13.02 -2.03
N SER A 148 5.67 -13.42 -0.76
CA SER A 148 5.11 -14.72 -0.41
C SER A 148 3.67 -14.82 -0.93
N GLY A 149 3.31 -15.91 -1.59
CA GLY A 149 1.98 -16.11 -2.18
C GLY A 149 1.71 -15.27 -3.44
N CYS A 150 2.73 -14.66 -4.06
CA CYS A 150 2.61 -14.01 -5.36
C CYS A 150 2.68 -15.02 -6.51
N GLY A 151 1.77 -15.99 -6.53
CA GLY A 151 1.82 -17.18 -7.43
C GLY A 151 1.80 -16.87 -8.93
N ARG A 152 1.50 -15.62 -9.34
CA ARG A 152 1.57 -15.18 -10.74
C ARG A 152 2.78 -14.32 -11.08
N LEU A 153 3.69 -14.11 -10.14
CA LEU A 153 4.93 -13.35 -10.38
C LEU A 153 5.89 -14.21 -11.19
N ASN A 154 5.89 -14.04 -12.50
CA ASN A 154 6.63 -14.88 -13.44
C ASN A 154 8.04 -14.35 -13.75
N SER A 155 8.33 -13.10 -13.42
CA SER A 155 9.65 -12.50 -13.57
C SER A 155 9.83 -11.32 -12.62
N ILE A 156 11.04 -11.15 -12.13
CA ILE A 156 11.46 -10.00 -11.34
C ILE A 156 12.94 -9.73 -11.59
N VAL A 157 13.30 -8.46 -11.73
CA VAL A 157 14.71 -8.06 -11.81
C VAL A 157 15.16 -7.66 -10.40
N ILE A 158 16.13 -8.40 -9.87
CA ILE A 158 16.75 -8.07 -8.58
C ILE A 158 17.84 -7.04 -8.86
N PRO A 159 17.77 -5.82 -8.23
CA PRO A 159 18.80 -4.81 -8.39
C PRO A 159 20.17 -5.28 -7.91
N ASP A 160 21.25 -4.89 -8.60
CA ASP A 160 22.64 -5.29 -8.26
C ASP A 160 23.06 -4.92 -6.83
N GLY A 161 22.40 -3.92 -6.22
CA GLY A 161 22.66 -3.47 -4.87
C GLY A 161 22.07 -4.35 -3.77
N VAL A 162 21.25 -5.34 -4.10
CA VAL A 162 20.62 -6.25 -3.13
C VAL A 162 21.65 -7.27 -2.64
N THR A 163 21.88 -7.28 -1.35
CA THR A 163 22.85 -8.17 -0.68
C THR A 163 22.18 -9.30 0.10
N GLU A 164 20.85 -9.23 0.29
CA GLU A 164 20.12 -10.23 1.08
C GLU A 164 18.70 -10.43 0.55
N ILE A 165 18.28 -11.69 0.49
CA ILE A 165 16.90 -12.13 0.25
C ILE A 165 16.43 -12.82 1.52
N GLY A 166 15.41 -12.28 2.16
CA GLY A 166 14.87 -12.73 3.43
C GLY A 166 14.12 -14.05 3.39
N GLU A 167 13.76 -14.55 4.55
CA GLU A 167 13.03 -15.81 4.71
C GLU A 167 11.69 -15.77 3.98
N ALA A 168 11.38 -16.84 3.23
CA ALA A 168 10.13 -17.00 2.48
C ALA A 168 9.81 -15.82 1.54
N ALA A 169 10.79 -15.02 1.12
CA ALA A 169 10.57 -13.80 0.33
C ALA A 169 9.76 -14.05 -0.96
N PHE A 170 9.88 -15.21 -1.57
CA PHE A 170 9.20 -15.66 -2.79
C PHE A 170 8.49 -17.01 -2.61
N SER A 171 8.10 -17.37 -1.41
CA SER A 171 7.43 -18.65 -1.14
C SER A 171 6.02 -18.67 -1.74
N GLY A 172 5.63 -19.73 -2.47
CA GLY A 172 4.31 -19.92 -3.09
C GLY A 172 4.29 -19.54 -4.56
#